data_caeaff895179de4c50b96268be3607c7
#
_entry.id   caeaff895179de4c50b96268be3607c7
#
_cell.length_a   1.000
_cell.length_b   1.000
_cell.length_c   1.000
_cell.angle_alpha   90.00
_cell.angle_beta   90.00
_cell.angle_gamma   90.00
#
_symmetry.space_group_name_H-M   'P 1'
#
loop_
_entity.id
_entity.type
_entity.pdbx_description
1 polymer ?
#
loop_
_entity_poly.entity_id
_entity_poly.type
_entity_poly.pdbx_seq_one_letter_code
_entity_poly.pdbx_strand_id
1 'polypeptide(L)'
;MKAVTFIFLATIFFTEEPTQKENLYSWQITFNSFSQCEQFFNEYGAKLLNGVQDHAKTAYGRDAQVEYLSCAQVEIDPSMLEEGNTQPKVIGQKVMYKR
;
A
#
# COMPACT_ATOMS: atom_id res chain seq x y z
N MET A 1 16.51 -17.12 0.65
CA MET A 1 16.33 -16.53 -0.68
C MET A 1 15.37 -15.35 -0.58
N LYS A 2 15.72 -14.22 -1.15
CA LYS A 2 14.88 -13.03 -1.12
C LYS A 2 14.13 -12.89 -2.43
N ALA A 3 12.87 -12.50 -2.35
CA ALA A 3 12.04 -12.24 -3.52
C ALA A 3 11.71 -10.75 -3.59
N VAL A 4 11.62 -10.23 -4.80
CA VAL A 4 11.25 -8.83 -5.05
C VAL A 4 9.95 -8.82 -5.82
N THR A 5 9.00 -8.01 -5.36
CA THR A 5 7.73 -7.78 -6.06
C THR A 5 7.32 -6.32 -5.91
N PHE A 6 6.28 -5.93 -6.64
CA PHE A 6 5.75 -4.57 -6.60
C PHE A 6 4.30 -4.64 -6.13
N ILE A 7 3.97 -3.82 -5.16
CA ILE A 7 2.62 -3.75 -4.59
C ILE A 7 2.20 -2.30 -4.44
N PHE A 8 0.91 -2.08 -4.16
CA PHE A 8 0.46 -0.77 -3.74
C PHE A 8 0.71 -0.58 -2.24
N LEU A 9 1.23 0.58 -1.91
CA LEU A 9 1.40 1.03 -0.52
C LEU A 9 0.58 2.30 -0.34
N ALA A 10 -0.41 2.23 0.54
CA ALA A 10 -1.25 3.37 0.87
C ALA A 10 -0.85 3.91 2.24
N THR A 11 -0.64 5.21 2.31
CA THR A 11 -0.48 5.90 3.60
C THR A 11 -1.77 6.64 3.87
N ILE A 12 -2.42 6.31 4.98
CA ILE A 12 -3.67 6.93 5.39
C ILE A 12 -3.46 7.78 6.64
N PHE A 13 -4.35 8.73 6.86
CA PHE A 13 -4.40 9.48 8.10
C PHE A 13 -5.84 9.49 8.64
N PHE A 14 -5.98 9.65 9.94
CA PHE A 14 -7.29 9.71 10.57
C PHE A 14 -7.76 11.15 10.64
N THR A 15 -9.01 11.39 10.22
CA THR A 15 -9.53 12.76 10.13
C THR A 15 -9.61 13.46 11.47
N GLU A 16 -9.82 12.70 12.56
CA GLU A 16 -9.86 13.25 13.92
C GLU A 16 -8.47 13.55 14.47
N GLU A 17 -7.45 12.84 13.99
CA GLU A 17 -6.05 13.02 14.40
C GLU A 17 -5.15 12.98 13.17
N PRO A 18 -5.07 14.07 12.39
CA PRO A 18 -4.36 14.04 11.10
C PRO A 18 -2.86 13.75 11.19
N THR A 19 -2.26 13.87 12.36
CA THR A 19 -0.85 13.53 12.55
C THR A 19 -0.63 12.02 12.75
N GLN A 20 -1.69 11.28 13.05
CA GLN A 20 -1.63 9.83 13.19
C GLN A 20 -1.81 9.18 11.82
N LYS A 21 -0.79 8.46 11.36
CA LYS A 21 -0.76 7.86 10.03
C LYS A 21 -0.47 6.38 10.11
N GLU A 22 -1.02 5.63 9.16
CA GLU A 22 -0.79 4.20 9.03
C GLU A 22 -0.48 3.84 7.58
N ASN A 23 0.35 2.82 7.40
CA ASN A 23 0.66 2.28 6.08
C ASN A 23 -0.11 0.99 5.86
N LEU A 24 -0.75 0.89 4.71
CA LEU A 24 -1.47 -0.31 4.30
C LEU A 24 -0.78 -0.91 3.07
N TYR A 25 -0.46 -2.20 3.15
CA TYR A 25 0.19 -2.92 2.06
C TYR A 25 -0.84 -3.81 1.37
N SER A 26 -0.95 -3.69 0.06
CA SER A 26 -1.90 -4.48 -0.74
C SER A 26 -1.20 -5.72 -1.29
N TRP A 27 -1.43 -6.87 -0.65
CA TRP A 27 -0.85 -8.15 -1.06
C TRP A 27 -1.71 -8.93 -2.04
N GLN A 28 -2.95 -8.48 -2.27
CA GLN A 28 -3.89 -9.19 -3.13
C GLN A 28 -3.51 -9.09 -4.60
N ILE A 29 -2.85 -8.00 -4.98
CA ILE A 29 -2.42 -7.76 -6.36
C ILE A 29 -0.95 -7.42 -6.33
N THR A 30 -0.14 -8.20 -7.06
CA THR A 30 1.29 -7.97 -7.19
C THR A 30 1.64 -7.71 -8.64
N PHE A 31 2.74 -6.99 -8.86
CA PHE A 31 3.20 -6.62 -10.19
C PHE A 31 4.67 -6.98 -10.35
N ASN A 32 5.13 -7.07 -11.59
CA ASN A 32 6.53 -7.37 -11.91
C ASN A 32 7.37 -6.12 -12.14
N SER A 33 6.76 -4.95 -12.26
CA SER A 33 7.47 -3.71 -12.52
C SER A 33 6.64 -2.51 -12.05
N PHE A 34 7.29 -1.37 -11.90
CA PHE A 34 6.60 -0.10 -11.66
C PHE A 34 5.63 0.24 -12.80
N SER A 35 6.03 -0.07 -14.04
CA SER A 35 5.19 0.21 -15.21
C SER A 35 3.85 -0.51 -15.15
N GLN A 36 3.84 -1.78 -14.76
CA GLN A 36 2.60 -2.54 -14.61
C GLN A 36 1.71 -1.98 -13.50
N CYS A 37 2.32 -1.63 -12.38
CA CYS A 37 1.62 -1.02 -11.25
C CYS A 37 1.00 0.32 -11.66
N GLU A 38 1.75 1.13 -12.38
CA GLU A 38 1.30 2.43 -12.86
C GLU A 38 0.15 2.31 -13.86
N GLN A 39 0.21 1.34 -14.78
CA GLN A 39 -0.87 1.09 -15.73
C GLN A 39 -2.16 0.70 -14.99
N PHE A 40 -2.05 -0.15 -13.99
CA PHE A 40 -3.21 -0.55 -13.19
C PHE A 40 -3.83 0.67 -12.50
N PHE A 41 -3.00 1.53 -11.94
CA PHE A 41 -3.47 2.75 -11.29
C PHE A 41 -4.17 3.68 -12.29
N ASN A 42 -3.63 3.82 -13.51
CA ASN A 42 -4.24 4.67 -14.53
C ASN A 42 -5.62 4.19 -14.93
N GLU A 43 -5.86 2.88 -14.93
CA GLU A 43 -7.17 2.31 -15.27
C GLU A 43 -8.15 2.28 -14.10
N TYR A 44 -7.66 1.97 -12.91
CA TYR A 44 -8.53 1.65 -11.76
C TYR A 44 -8.27 2.52 -10.54
N GLY A 45 -7.52 3.61 -10.69
CA GLY A 45 -7.06 4.42 -9.55
C GLY A 45 -8.19 4.92 -8.65
N ALA A 46 -9.30 5.39 -9.23
CA ALA A 46 -10.43 5.89 -8.45
C ALA A 46 -11.06 4.79 -7.61
N LYS A 47 -11.27 3.61 -8.20
CA LYS A 47 -11.82 2.46 -7.47
C LYS A 47 -10.86 1.99 -6.38
N LEU A 48 -9.57 2.01 -6.67
CA LEU A 48 -8.53 1.61 -5.73
C LEU A 48 -8.50 2.54 -4.52
N LEU A 49 -8.55 3.85 -4.74
CA LEU A 49 -8.56 4.83 -3.65
C LEU A 49 -9.81 4.68 -2.78
N ASN A 50 -10.98 4.50 -3.40
CA ASN A 50 -12.22 4.29 -2.66
C ASN A 50 -12.17 2.99 -1.85
N GLY A 51 -11.64 1.93 -2.44
CA GLY A 51 -11.50 0.64 -1.77
C GLY A 51 -10.57 0.71 -0.56
N VAL A 52 -9.46 1.41 -0.69
CA VAL A 52 -8.51 1.59 0.42
C VAL A 52 -9.16 2.39 1.55
N GLN A 53 -9.87 3.46 1.24
CA GLN A 53 -10.55 4.27 2.25
C GLN A 53 -11.62 3.46 2.98
N ASP A 54 -12.43 2.70 2.24
CA ASP A 54 -13.48 1.85 2.84
C ASP A 54 -12.87 0.77 3.72
N HIS A 55 -11.79 0.15 3.26
CA HIS A 55 -11.08 -0.86 4.04
C HIS A 55 -10.53 -0.27 5.34
N ALA A 56 -9.94 0.92 5.27
CA ALA A 56 -9.36 1.58 6.43
C ALA A 56 -10.45 1.92 7.46
N LYS A 57 -11.59 2.44 7.02
CA LYS A 57 -12.71 2.73 7.91
C LYS A 57 -13.22 1.47 8.61
N THR A 58 -13.32 0.38 7.88
CA THR A 58 -13.78 -0.90 8.42
C THR A 58 -12.75 -1.49 9.40
N ALA A 59 -11.47 -1.49 9.01
CA ALA A 59 -10.41 -2.11 9.80
C ALA A 59 -10.13 -1.37 11.10
N TYR A 60 -10.18 -0.04 11.08
CA TYR A 60 -9.85 0.76 12.25
C TYR A 60 -11.08 1.29 12.99
N GLY A 61 -12.28 1.19 12.38
CA GLY A 61 -13.50 1.72 12.98
C GLY A 61 -13.50 3.25 13.13
N ARG A 62 -12.68 3.95 12.33
CA ARG A 62 -12.49 5.40 12.38
C ARG A 62 -12.52 5.96 10.97
N ASP A 63 -12.90 7.21 10.85
CA ASP A 63 -12.85 7.90 9.56
C ASP A 63 -11.39 8.14 9.17
N ALA A 64 -11.03 7.69 7.96
CA ALA A 64 -9.67 7.78 7.45
C ALA A 64 -9.68 8.17 5.98
N GLN A 65 -8.61 8.85 5.54
CA GLN A 65 -8.43 9.24 4.16
C GLN A 65 -7.03 8.87 3.70
N VAL A 66 -6.90 8.63 2.39
CA VAL A 66 -5.60 8.33 1.78
C VAL A 66 -4.82 9.62 1.60
N GLU A 67 -3.63 9.68 2.17
CA GLU A 67 -2.69 10.79 1.96
C GLU A 67 -1.82 10.54 0.75
N TYR A 68 -1.26 9.32 0.65
CA TYR A 68 -0.44 8.90 -0.47
C TYR A 68 -0.87 7.52 -0.93
N LEU A 69 -0.82 7.29 -2.24
CA LEU A 69 -0.87 5.96 -2.81
C LEU A 69 0.32 5.81 -3.73
N SER A 70 1.13 4.79 -3.50
CA SER A 70 2.35 4.58 -4.27
C SER A 70 2.48 3.14 -4.70
N CYS A 71 3.27 2.93 -5.76
CA CYS A 71 3.78 1.62 -6.12
C CYS A 71 5.09 1.42 -5.36
N ALA A 72 5.15 0.38 -4.56
CA ALA A 72 6.32 0.07 -3.75
C ALA A 72 6.99 -1.19 -4.28
N GLN A 73 8.29 -1.09 -4.52
CA GLN A 73 9.13 -2.24 -4.76
C GLN A 73 9.54 -2.79 -3.41
N VAL A 74 9.17 -4.03 -3.15
CA VAL A 74 9.38 -4.62 -1.83
C VAL A 74 10.19 -5.90 -1.93
N GLU A 75 11.02 -6.11 -0.93
CA GLU A 75 11.83 -7.32 -0.78
C GLU A 75 11.22 -8.16 0.31
N ILE A 76 10.95 -9.42 -0.01
CA ILE A 76 10.35 -10.37 0.92
C ILE A 76 11.38 -11.43 1.24
N ASP A 77 11.68 -11.59 2.53
CA ASP A 77 12.52 -12.66 3.03
C ASP A 77 11.62 -13.72 3.65
N PRO A 78 11.64 -14.96 3.15
CA PRO A 78 10.80 -16.02 3.73
C PRO A 78 11.02 -16.26 5.22
N SER A 79 12.23 -16.01 5.73
CA SER A 79 12.50 -16.16 7.16
C SER A 79 11.71 -15.14 8.00
N MET A 80 11.44 -13.96 7.47
CA MET A 80 10.61 -12.97 8.16
C MET A 80 9.16 -13.40 8.28
N LEU A 81 8.66 -14.12 7.26
CA LEU A 81 7.29 -14.66 7.29
C LEU A 81 7.15 -15.74 8.35
N GLU A 82 8.17 -16.57 8.53
CA GLU A 82 8.18 -17.61 9.56
C GLU A 82 8.19 -17.02 10.96
N GLU A 83 8.79 -15.85 11.14
CA GLU A 83 8.81 -15.14 12.42
C GLU A 83 7.52 -14.36 12.68
N GLY A 84 6.56 -14.40 11.75
CA GLY A 84 5.31 -13.65 11.86
C GLY A 84 5.41 -12.20 11.51
N ASN A 85 6.56 -11.75 10.99
CA ASN A 85 6.73 -10.38 10.54
C ASN A 85 6.23 -10.26 9.10
N THR A 86 5.11 -9.57 8.91
CA THR A 86 4.48 -9.42 7.61
C THR A 86 4.81 -8.09 6.92
N GLN A 87 5.60 -7.23 7.57
CA GLN A 87 5.97 -5.96 6.96
C GLN A 87 7.13 -6.17 5.98
N PRO A 88 6.95 -5.77 4.71
CA PRO A 88 8.02 -5.91 3.73
C PRO A 88 9.07 -4.82 3.89
N LYS A 89 10.25 -5.10 3.36
CA LYS A 89 11.26 -4.07 3.22
C LYS A 89 11.04 -3.31 1.92
N VAL A 90 10.70 -2.03 2.01
CA VAL A 90 10.51 -1.19 0.84
C VAL A 90 11.87 -0.73 0.33
N ILE A 91 12.22 -1.11 -0.89
CA ILE A 91 13.51 -0.78 -1.52
C ILE A 91 13.37 0.22 -2.66
N GLY A 92 12.15 0.55 -3.04
CA GLY A 92 11.86 1.57 -4.04
C GLY A 92 10.39 1.96 -3.95
N GLN A 93 10.08 3.19 -4.31
CA GLN A 93 8.71 3.69 -4.21
C GLN A 93 8.47 4.79 -5.24
N LYS A 94 7.32 4.73 -5.89
CA LYS A 94 6.87 5.76 -6.82
C LYS A 94 5.46 6.20 -6.41
N VAL A 95 5.33 7.47 -6.02
CA VAL A 95 4.04 8.02 -5.60
C VAL A 95 3.15 8.22 -6.83
N MET A 96 1.97 7.60 -6.81
CA MET A 96 0.97 7.72 -7.88
C MET A 96 -0.09 8.76 -7.55
N TYR A 97 -0.42 8.91 -6.27
CA TYR A 97 -1.43 9.84 -5.79
C TYR A 97 -0.93 10.52 -4.52
N LYS A 98 -1.15 11.81 -4.45
CA LYS A 98 -0.84 12.60 -3.26
C LYS A 98 -2.01 13.58 -3.03
N ARG A 99 -2.55 13.54 -1.85
CA ARG A 99 -3.60 14.46 -1.45
C ARG A 99 -3.12 15.92 -1.39
#